data_5af743518b804ab081323b15c14592b6
#
_entry.id   5af743518b804ab081323b15c14592b6
#
_cell.length_a   1.000
_cell.length_b   1.000
_cell.length_c   1.000
_cell.angle_alpha   90.00
_cell.angle_beta   90.00
_cell.angle_gamma   90.00
#
_symmetry.space_group_name_H-M   'P 1'
#
loop_
_entity.id
_entity.type
_entity.pdbx_description
1 polymer ?
#
loop_
_entity_poly.entity_id
_entity_poly.type
_entity_poly.pdbx_seq_one_letter_code
_entity_poly.pdbx_strand_id
1 'polypeptide(L)'
;MPNHKSASKRLLQTEKRTAINKARKNEIKTYIRNVEDAIANTDVTKAKQSFITAQAKIHQGVSKGVLNKNTAARRLAKMNKNIKNLVLATAK
;
A
#
# COMPACT_ATOMS: atom_id res chain seq x y z
N MET A 1 -28.77 -24.78 -20.76
CA MET A 1 -28.33 -23.41 -21.06
C MET A 1 -26.80 -23.34 -21.01
N PRO A 2 -26.14 -22.92 -22.10
CA PRO A 2 -24.68 -22.84 -22.11
C PRO A 2 -24.10 -21.81 -21.14
N ASN A 3 -24.93 -20.92 -20.61
CA ASN A 3 -24.45 -19.80 -19.79
C ASN A 3 -24.16 -20.16 -18.33
N HIS A 4 -24.65 -21.29 -17.82
CA HIS A 4 -24.46 -21.65 -16.41
C HIS A 4 -23.00 -21.96 -16.05
N LYS A 5 -22.30 -22.73 -16.89
CA LYS A 5 -20.91 -23.07 -16.66
C LYS A 5 -20.00 -21.83 -16.80
N SER A 6 -20.29 -20.97 -17.77
CA SER A 6 -19.53 -19.72 -17.96
C SER A 6 -19.76 -18.75 -16.81
N ALA A 7 -21.00 -18.62 -16.33
CA ALA A 7 -21.30 -17.75 -15.19
C ALA A 7 -20.61 -18.23 -13.91
N SER A 8 -20.65 -19.56 -13.64
CA SER A 8 -19.97 -20.14 -12.48
C SER A 8 -18.46 -19.93 -12.56
N LYS A 9 -17.86 -20.11 -13.73
CA LYS A 9 -16.43 -19.89 -13.94
C LYS A 9 -16.05 -18.45 -13.70
N ARG A 10 -16.85 -17.50 -14.21
CA ARG A 10 -16.63 -16.06 -14.00
C ARG A 10 -16.73 -15.71 -12.50
N LEU A 11 -17.70 -16.26 -11.81
CA LEU A 11 -17.88 -16.03 -10.38
C LEU A 11 -16.67 -16.51 -9.60
N LEU A 12 -16.17 -17.71 -9.88
CA LEU A 12 -14.96 -18.23 -9.25
C LEU A 12 -13.73 -17.36 -9.53
N GLN A 13 -13.58 -16.89 -10.76
CA GLN A 13 -12.48 -15.99 -11.12
C GLN A 13 -12.60 -14.66 -10.38
N THR A 14 -13.81 -14.11 -10.29
CA THR A 14 -14.06 -12.86 -9.57
C THR A 14 -13.74 -13.02 -8.09
N GLU A 15 -14.16 -14.13 -7.47
CA GLU A 15 -13.86 -14.43 -6.07
C GLU A 15 -12.36 -14.53 -5.82
N LYS A 16 -11.61 -15.19 -6.71
CA LYS A 16 -10.16 -15.30 -6.62
C LYS A 16 -9.49 -13.94 -6.74
N ARG A 17 -9.91 -13.13 -7.72
CA ARG A 17 -9.37 -11.78 -7.93
C ARG A 17 -9.67 -10.88 -6.72
N THR A 18 -10.88 -10.96 -6.19
CA THR A 18 -11.27 -10.19 -5.01
C THR A 18 -10.41 -10.56 -3.81
N ALA A 19 -10.19 -11.85 -3.58
CA ALA A 19 -9.35 -12.34 -2.49
C ALA A 19 -7.90 -11.86 -2.64
N ILE A 20 -7.33 -11.97 -3.84
CA ILE A 20 -5.97 -11.51 -4.13
C ILE A 20 -5.84 -10.00 -3.93
N ASN A 21 -6.80 -9.23 -4.45
CA ASN A 21 -6.78 -7.78 -4.33
C ASN A 21 -6.93 -7.33 -2.87
N LYS A 22 -7.77 -8.01 -2.10
CA LYS A 22 -7.94 -7.75 -0.67
C LYS A 22 -6.64 -8.01 0.09
N ALA A 23 -5.96 -9.13 -0.22
CA ALA A 23 -4.67 -9.46 0.38
C ALA A 23 -3.62 -8.39 0.07
N ARG A 24 -3.57 -7.91 -1.19
CA ARG A 24 -2.66 -6.85 -1.61
C ARG A 24 -2.95 -5.54 -0.90
N LYS A 25 -4.22 -5.16 -0.76
CA LYS A 25 -4.61 -3.95 -0.03
C LYS A 25 -4.19 -4.04 1.44
N ASN A 26 -4.40 -5.18 2.07
CA ASN A 26 -4.03 -5.40 3.47
C ASN A 26 -2.52 -5.35 3.65
N GLU A 27 -1.76 -5.93 2.72
CA GLU A 27 -0.30 -5.87 2.72
C GLU A 27 0.19 -4.42 2.64
N ILE A 28 -0.38 -3.64 1.72
CA ILE A 28 -0.03 -2.22 1.55
C ILE A 28 -0.34 -1.44 2.83
N LYS A 29 -1.49 -1.66 3.44
CA LYS A 29 -1.86 -1.03 4.72
C LYS A 29 -0.85 -1.35 5.83
N THR A 30 -0.38 -2.60 5.86
CA THR A 30 0.62 -3.04 6.85
C THR A 30 1.93 -2.27 6.67
N TYR A 31 2.41 -2.12 5.43
CA TYR A 31 3.63 -1.37 5.15
C TYR A 31 3.49 0.12 5.48
N ILE A 32 2.33 0.70 5.18
CA ILE A 32 2.04 2.10 5.53
C ILE A 32 2.03 2.26 7.05
N ARG A 33 1.41 1.34 7.78
CA ARG A 33 1.38 1.36 9.24
C ARG A 33 2.80 1.26 9.83
N ASN A 34 3.65 0.45 9.23
CA ASN A 34 5.05 0.34 9.67
C ASN A 34 5.78 1.69 9.58
N VAL A 35 5.54 2.46 8.51
CA VAL A 35 6.09 3.79 8.36
C VAL A 35 5.54 4.73 9.45
N GLU A 36 4.24 4.70 9.66
CA GLU A 36 3.58 5.55 10.66
C GLU A 36 4.07 5.23 12.07
N ASP A 37 4.23 3.95 12.40
CA ASP A 37 4.74 3.51 13.69
C ASP A 37 6.19 3.98 13.90
N ALA A 38 7.03 3.87 12.89
CA ALA A 38 8.41 4.35 12.95
C ALA A 38 8.47 5.87 13.16
N ILE A 39 7.58 6.61 12.52
CA ILE A 39 7.48 8.07 12.70
C ILE A 39 7.01 8.38 14.13
N ALA A 40 6.00 7.67 14.63
CA ALA A 40 5.49 7.85 15.98
C ALA A 40 6.55 7.55 17.04
N ASN A 41 7.43 6.58 16.77
CA ASN A 41 8.54 6.21 17.65
C ASN A 41 9.79 7.09 17.46
N THR A 42 9.72 8.08 16.59
CA THR A 42 10.84 8.98 16.24
C THR A 42 12.09 8.25 15.76
N ASP A 43 11.92 7.09 15.15
CA ASP A 43 13.02 6.29 14.59
C ASP A 43 13.22 6.66 13.11
N VAL A 44 14.12 7.61 12.86
CA VAL A 44 14.41 8.14 11.51
C VAL A 44 14.90 7.04 10.57
N THR A 45 15.84 6.22 11.01
CA THR A 45 16.42 5.15 10.18
C THR A 45 15.35 4.15 9.75
N LYS A 46 14.55 3.67 10.71
CA LYS A 46 13.49 2.72 10.46
C LYS A 46 12.38 3.35 9.59
N ALA A 47 12.06 4.63 9.81
CA ALA A 47 11.07 5.34 9.01
C ALA A 47 11.50 5.41 7.54
N LYS A 48 12.76 5.74 7.26
CA LYS A 48 13.29 5.79 5.90
C LYS A 48 13.28 4.42 5.24
N GLN A 49 13.72 3.38 5.94
CA GLN A 49 13.73 2.00 5.42
C GLN A 49 12.32 1.51 5.14
N SER A 50 11.41 1.72 6.08
CA SER A 50 10.01 1.33 5.93
C SER A 50 9.33 2.08 4.78
N PHE A 51 9.69 3.36 4.59
CA PHE A 51 9.15 4.17 3.49
C PHE A 51 9.57 3.61 2.12
N ILE A 52 10.83 3.21 1.96
CA ILE A 52 11.32 2.64 0.71
C ILE A 52 10.53 1.37 0.37
N THR A 53 10.32 0.49 1.33
CA THR A 53 9.54 -0.73 1.14
C THR A 53 8.07 -0.42 0.84
N ALA A 54 7.46 0.49 1.59
CA ALA A 54 6.07 0.91 1.38
C ALA A 54 5.88 1.54 0.00
N GLN A 55 6.82 2.37 -0.44
CA GLN A 55 6.79 2.99 -1.76
C GLN A 55 6.77 1.94 -2.87
N ALA A 56 7.64 0.93 -2.77
CA ALA A 56 7.68 -0.17 -3.74
C ALA A 56 6.35 -0.92 -3.78
N LYS A 57 5.76 -1.22 -2.63
CA LYS A 57 4.48 -1.94 -2.54
C LYS A 57 3.33 -1.11 -3.07
N ILE A 58 3.31 0.18 -2.81
CA ILE A 58 2.27 1.09 -3.31
C ILE A 58 2.36 1.19 -4.83
N HIS A 59 3.55 1.31 -5.41
CA HIS A 59 3.74 1.33 -6.86
C HIS A 59 3.28 0.01 -7.50
N GLN A 60 3.58 -1.13 -6.90
CA GLN A 60 3.08 -2.42 -7.35
C GLN A 60 1.55 -2.46 -7.33
N GLY A 61 0.94 -1.92 -6.27
CA GLY A 61 -0.51 -1.83 -6.15
C GLY A 61 -1.16 -1.01 -7.27
N VAL A 62 -0.52 0.10 -7.64
CA VAL A 62 -0.99 0.92 -8.77
C VAL A 62 -0.87 0.16 -10.09
N SER A 63 0.27 -0.48 -10.33
CA SER A 63 0.51 -1.28 -11.56
C SER A 63 -0.49 -2.41 -11.70
N LYS A 64 -0.91 -3.01 -10.60
CA LYS A 64 -1.85 -4.14 -10.61
C LYS A 64 -3.31 -3.71 -10.53
N GLY A 65 -3.57 -2.39 -10.52
CA GLY A 65 -4.93 -1.85 -10.48
C GLY A 65 -5.62 -1.96 -9.13
N VAL A 66 -4.88 -2.27 -8.07
CA VAL A 66 -5.41 -2.37 -6.70
C VAL A 66 -5.62 -0.99 -6.08
N LEU A 67 -4.74 -0.05 -6.42
CA LEU A 67 -4.80 1.32 -5.93
C LEU A 67 -4.94 2.31 -7.06
N ASN A 68 -5.69 3.39 -6.80
CA ASN A 68 -5.77 4.54 -7.70
C ASN A 68 -4.44 5.32 -7.64
N LYS A 69 -3.92 5.70 -8.80
CA LYS A 69 -2.68 6.46 -8.94
C LYS A 69 -2.69 7.75 -8.11
N ASN A 70 -3.80 8.48 -8.11
CA ASN A 70 -3.92 9.73 -7.37
C ASN A 70 -3.90 9.50 -5.87
N THR A 71 -4.58 8.46 -5.38
CA THR A 71 -4.58 8.08 -3.97
C THR A 71 -3.18 7.67 -3.53
N ALA A 72 -2.50 6.88 -4.35
CA ALA A 72 -1.12 6.45 -4.07
C ALA A 72 -0.18 7.66 -3.97
N ALA A 73 -0.29 8.60 -4.90
CA ALA A 73 0.53 9.81 -4.90
C ALA A 73 0.31 10.65 -3.65
N ARG A 74 -0.93 10.81 -3.21
CA ARG A 74 -1.25 11.55 -1.97
C ARG A 74 -0.64 10.88 -0.75
N ARG A 75 -0.77 9.56 -0.64
CA ARG A 75 -0.24 8.81 0.51
C ARG A 75 1.27 8.88 0.57
N LEU A 76 1.94 8.74 -0.57
CA LEU A 76 3.39 8.84 -0.66
C LEU A 76 3.88 10.25 -0.30
N ALA A 77 3.21 11.28 -0.82
CA ALA A 77 3.55 12.66 -0.52
C ALA A 77 3.40 12.98 0.98
N LYS A 78 2.32 12.51 1.60
CA LYS A 78 2.08 12.71 3.03
C LYS A 78 3.14 12.03 3.89
N MET A 79 3.46 10.76 3.57
CA MET A 79 4.49 10.02 4.30
C MET A 79 5.86 10.66 4.14
N ASN A 80 6.20 11.09 2.94
CA ASN A 80 7.47 11.77 2.67
C ASN A 80 7.58 13.07 3.47
N LYS A 81 6.51 13.85 3.52
CA LYS A 81 6.45 15.08 4.31
C LYS A 81 6.64 14.80 5.79
N ASN A 82 5.97 13.78 6.30
CA ASN A 82 6.05 13.41 7.72
C ASN A 82 7.47 12.96 8.09
N ILE A 83 8.13 12.20 7.22
CA ILE A 83 9.52 11.76 7.42
C ILE A 83 10.46 12.96 7.38
N LYS A 84 10.26 13.87 6.43
CA LYS A 84 11.06 15.09 6.34
C LYS A 84 10.95 15.93 7.61
N ASN A 85 9.74 16.10 8.13
CA ASN A 85 9.51 16.81 9.37
C ASN A 85 10.19 16.13 10.56
N LEU A 86 10.15 14.78 10.59
CA LEU A 86 10.82 14.01 11.63
C LEU A 86 12.34 14.21 11.58
N VAL A 87 12.92 14.15 10.39
CA VAL A 87 14.37 14.36 10.20
C VAL A 87 14.76 15.77 10.67
N LEU A 88 13.98 16.79 10.29
CA LEU A 88 14.24 18.17 10.70
C LEU A 88 14.12 18.35 12.21
N ALA A 89 13.15 17.70 12.83
CA ALA A 89 12.95 17.78 14.28
C ALA A 89 14.09 17.10 15.06
N THR A 90 14.63 15.99 14.54
CA THR A 90 15.71 15.24 15.20
C THR A 90 17.10 15.79 14.89
N ALA A 91 17.24 16.62 13.84
CA ALA A 91 18.52 17.24 13.47
C ALA A 91 18.91 18.38 14.41
N LYS A 92 18.00 18.77 15.28
CA LYS A 92 18.29 19.78 16.31
C LYS A 92 18.91 19.12 17.53
#